data_61fbb5f79c3b38a50ea158bd9d955395
#
_entry.id   61fbb5f79c3b38a50ea158bd9d955395
#
_cell.length_a   1.000
_cell.length_b   1.000
_cell.length_c   1.000
_cell.angle_alpha   90.00
_cell.angle_beta   90.00
_cell.angle_gamma   90.00
#
_symmetry.space_group_name_H-M   'P 1'
#
loop_
_entity.id
_entity.type
_entity.pdbx_description
1 polymer ?
#
loop_
_entity_poly.entity_id
_entity_poly.type
_entity_poly.pdbx_seq_one_letter_code
_entity_poly.pdbx_strand_id
1 'polypeptide(L)'
;MKYQKLKRNLYTACVVANLFLIPSPVLWAEQSYAQATRLSLELSNATISDGFASVEKNSEYRFFYSDAVRAELYRNVDVNIKNKTIDRILSEVLDGTNLTYFLNDRQVMIIRKEEKTQQEKIISIKGTV
;
A
#
# COMPACT_ATOMS: atom_id res chain seq x y z
N MET A 1 -34.53 -54.12 -19.01
CA MET A 1 -34.13 -53.87 -17.60
C MET A 1 -32.65 -53.43 -17.42
N LYS A 2 -31.73 -53.96 -18.16
CA LYS A 2 -30.32 -53.55 -18.08
C LYS A 2 -30.06 -52.11 -18.60
N TYR A 3 -30.83 -51.61 -19.54
CA TYR A 3 -30.70 -50.27 -20.11
C TYR A 3 -31.10 -49.13 -19.14
N GLN A 4 -32.07 -49.36 -18.27
CA GLN A 4 -32.49 -48.33 -17.31
C GLN A 4 -31.53 -48.15 -16.16
N LYS A 5 -30.83 -49.18 -15.72
CA LYS A 5 -29.77 -49.08 -14.70
C LYS A 5 -28.53 -48.37 -15.22
N LEU A 6 -28.18 -48.58 -16.51
CA LEU A 6 -27.05 -47.88 -17.15
C LEU A 6 -27.34 -46.39 -17.36
N LYS A 7 -28.55 -46.03 -17.78
CA LYS A 7 -28.93 -44.60 -17.90
C LYS A 7 -28.91 -43.85 -16.56
N ARG A 8 -29.38 -44.47 -15.50
CA ARG A 8 -29.40 -43.88 -14.15
C ARG A 8 -27.98 -43.66 -13.62
N ASN A 9 -27.05 -44.57 -13.84
CA ASN A 9 -25.66 -44.43 -13.47
C ASN A 9 -24.93 -43.36 -14.30
N LEU A 10 -25.29 -43.21 -15.57
CA LEU A 10 -24.72 -42.16 -16.42
C LEU A 10 -25.17 -40.78 -15.99
N TYR A 11 -26.43 -40.58 -15.62
CA TYR A 11 -26.92 -39.29 -15.09
C TYR A 11 -26.29 -38.95 -13.74
N THR A 12 -26.11 -39.93 -12.87
CA THR A 12 -25.48 -39.73 -11.57
C THR A 12 -24.01 -39.37 -11.73
N ALA A 13 -23.29 -39.97 -12.66
CA ALA A 13 -21.90 -39.64 -12.97
C ALA A 13 -21.77 -38.23 -13.58
N CYS A 14 -22.67 -37.78 -14.44
CA CYS A 14 -22.69 -36.44 -15.02
C CYS A 14 -23.02 -35.36 -13.98
N VAL A 15 -23.92 -35.63 -13.05
CA VAL A 15 -24.26 -34.69 -11.96
C VAL A 15 -23.09 -34.52 -10.98
N VAL A 16 -22.40 -35.60 -10.66
CA VAL A 16 -21.21 -35.54 -9.79
C VAL A 16 -20.04 -34.83 -10.48
N ALA A 17 -19.84 -35.03 -11.77
CA ALA A 17 -18.81 -34.33 -12.54
C ALA A 17 -19.07 -32.82 -12.65
N ASN A 18 -20.33 -32.39 -12.72
CA ASN A 18 -20.70 -30.97 -12.73
C ASN A 18 -20.49 -30.27 -11.38
N LEU A 19 -20.53 -30.98 -10.27
CA LEU A 19 -20.25 -30.40 -8.94
C LEU A 19 -18.75 -30.05 -8.74
N PHE A 20 -17.86 -30.69 -9.48
CA PHE A 20 -16.42 -30.38 -9.44
C PHE A 20 -16.01 -29.21 -10.36
N LEU A 21 -16.89 -28.74 -11.23
CA LEU A 21 -16.67 -27.66 -12.18
C LEU A 21 -17.21 -26.30 -11.70
N ILE A 22 -17.51 -26.13 -10.40
CA ILE A 22 -17.76 -24.80 -9.84
C ILE A 22 -16.41 -24.09 -9.82
N PRO A 23 -16.20 -23.05 -10.66
CA PRO A 23 -15.01 -22.25 -10.56
C PRO A 23 -15.04 -21.62 -9.16
N SER A 24 -14.13 -22.04 -8.29
CA SER A 24 -13.91 -21.35 -7.05
C SER A 24 -13.72 -19.89 -7.40
N PRO A 25 -14.47 -18.94 -6.81
CA PRO A 25 -14.16 -17.54 -6.99
C PRO A 25 -12.73 -17.35 -6.50
N VAL A 26 -11.81 -17.26 -7.45
CA VAL A 26 -10.44 -16.84 -7.15
C VAL A 26 -10.60 -15.41 -6.70
N LEU A 27 -10.63 -15.20 -5.38
CA LEU A 27 -10.51 -13.89 -4.78
C LEU A 27 -9.11 -13.36 -5.15
N TRP A 28 -9.06 -12.66 -6.28
CA TRP A 28 -7.90 -11.85 -6.61
C TRP A 28 -7.87 -10.73 -5.57
N ALA A 29 -7.05 -10.90 -4.54
CA ALA A 29 -6.72 -9.81 -3.64
C ALA A 29 -6.01 -8.75 -4.50
N GLU A 30 -6.67 -7.64 -4.77
CA GLU A 30 -6.04 -6.49 -5.42
C GLU A 30 -4.90 -6.04 -4.53
N GLN A 31 -3.69 -6.29 -4.98
CA GLN A 31 -2.49 -5.82 -4.30
C GLN A 31 -2.46 -4.30 -4.40
N SER A 32 -2.40 -3.61 -3.26
CA SER A 32 -2.35 -2.15 -3.27
C SER A 32 -1.13 -1.66 -4.05
N TYR A 33 -1.25 -0.50 -4.70
CA TYR A 33 -0.16 0.11 -5.45
C TYR A 33 1.12 0.23 -4.61
N ALA A 34 0.99 0.56 -3.33
CA ALA A 34 2.10 0.69 -2.40
C ALA A 34 2.85 -0.63 -2.14
N GLN A 35 2.16 -1.76 -2.16
CA GLN A 35 2.79 -3.07 -1.97
C GLN A 35 3.42 -3.62 -3.25
N ALA A 36 2.82 -3.32 -4.40
CA ALA A 36 3.28 -3.80 -5.70
C ALA A 36 4.46 -2.98 -6.26
N THR A 37 4.48 -1.66 -5.97
CA THR A 37 5.47 -0.75 -6.53
C THR A 37 6.79 -0.78 -5.77
N ARG A 38 7.86 -1.04 -6.49
CA ARG A 38 9.23 -1.01 -5.98
C ARG A 38 9.96 0.19 -6.56
N LEU A 39 10.64 0.92 -5.70
CA LEU A 39 11.37 2.13 -6.04
C LEU A 39 12.80 2.07 -5.53
N SER A 40 13.65 2.84 -6.16
CA SER A 40 15.03 3.07 -5.73
C SER A 40 15.24 4.57 -5.55
N LEU A 41 15.88 4.96 -4.48
CA LEU A 41 16.16 6.35 -4.13
C LEU A 41 17.60 6.48 -3.67
N GLU A 42 18.35 7.33 -4.36
CA GLU A 42 19.71 7.69 -3.99
C GLU A 42 19.78 9.20 -3.78
N LEU A 43 20.10 9.60 -2.56
CA LEU A 43 20.28 10.98 -2.16
C LEU A 43 21.64 11.12 -1.46
N SER A 44 22.46 12.03 -1.94
CA SER A 44 23.73 12.39 -1.31
C SER A 44 23.73 13.88 -1.01
N ASN A 45 23.69 14.20 0.27
CA ASN A 45 23.61 15.59 0.75
C ASN A 45 22.47 16.39 0.05
N ALA A 46 21.36 15.73 -0.21
CA ALA A 46 20.17 16.29 -0.85
C ALA A 46 19.08 16.53 0.17
N THR A 47 18.13 17.41 -0.13
CA THR A 47 17.04 17.69 0.80
C THR A 47 15.97 16.60 0.77
N ILE A 48 15.18 16.50 1.84
CA ILE A 48 14.00 15.63 1.87
C ILE A 48 13.06 15.98 0.72
N SER A 49 12.89 17.28 0.41
CA SER A 49 12.09 17.76 -0.71
C SER A 49 12.59 17.24 -2.06
N ASP A 50 13.91 17.18 -2.27
CA ASP A 50 14.50 16.59 -3.47
C ASP A 50 14.20 15.08 -3.57
N GLY A 51 14.20 14.39 -2.44
CA GLY A 51 13.81 13.00 -2.34
C GLY A 51 12.36 12.76 -2.78
N PHE A 52 11.44 13.60 -2.31
CA PHE A 52 10.04 13.52 -2.73
C PHE A 52 9.87 13.79 -4.22
N ALA A 53 10.53 14.83 -4.72
CA ALA A 53 10.51 15.12 -6.16
C ALA A 53 11.05 13.96 -7.01
N SER A 54 12.08 13.27 -6.53
CA SER A 54 12.62 12.09 -7.20
C SER A 54 11.63 10.92 -7.22
N VAL A 55 10.93 10.68 -6.11
CA VAL A 55 9.88 9.65 -6.04
C VAL A 55 8.72 9.99 -6.96
N GLU A 56 8.24 11.23 -6.97
CA GLU A 56 7.16 11.68 -7.86
C GLU A 56 7.50 11.54 -9.35
N LYS A 57 8.76 11.79 -9.71
CA LYS A 57 9.24 11.65 -11.09
C LYS A 57 9.27 10.20 -11.56
N ASN A 58 9.54 9.26 -10.65
CA ASN A 58 9.73 7.84 -10.97
C ASN A 58 8.52 6.96 -10.62
N SER A 59 7.42 7.56 -10.19
CA SER A 59 6.21 6.84 -9.77
C SER A 59 4.96 7.68 -9.95
N GLU A 60 3.82 7.11 -9.59
CA GLU A 60 2.54 7.82 -9.55
C GLU A 60 2.24 8.45 -8.18
N TYR A 61 3.17 8.39 -7.22
CA TYR A 61 2.99 9.03 -5.92
C TYR A 61 2.95 10.55 -6.04
N ARG A 62 2.17 11.18 -5.14
CA ARG A 62 2.08 12.64 -5.00
C ARG A 62 2.17 13.00 -3.53
N PHE A 63 3.03 13.95 -3.22
CA PHE A 63 3.28 14.40 -1.87
C PHE A 63 2.51 15.66 -1.55
N PHE A 64 1.86 15.65 -0.39
CA PHE A 64 1.11 16.78 0.16
C PHE A 64 1.66 17.12 1.54
N TYR A 65 1.85 18.38 1.81
CA TYR A 65 2.34 18.87 3.10
C TYR A 65 1.90 20.30 3.35
N SER A 66 1.72 20.65 4.62
CA SER A 66 1.39 22.00 5.04
C SER A 66 2.64 22.90 5.11
N ASP A 67 2.43 24.21 5.15
CA ASP A 67 3.52 25.17 5.32
C ASP A 67 4.26 24.97 6.66
N ALA A 68 3.56 24.42 7.68
CA ALA A 68 4.14 24.14 8.99
C ALA A 68 5.30 23.13 8.96
N VAL A 69 5.29 22.19 8.01
CA VAL A 69 6.35 21.17 7.89
C VAL A 69 7.39 21.52 6.83
N ARG A 70 7.14 22.53 6.02
CA ARG A 70 7.98 22.90 4.88
C ARG A 70 9.44 23.16 5.26
N ALA A 71 9.69 23.82 6.37
CA ALA A 71 11.04 24.12 6.83
C ALA A 71 11.87 22.85 7.11
N GLU A 72 11.24 21.80 7.61
CA GLU A 72 11.92 20.53 7.89
C GLU A 72 12.25 19.74 6.61
N LEU A 73 11.52 19.99 5.51
CA LEU A 73 11.77 19.34 4.21
C LEU A 73 13.07 19.81 3.54
N TYR A 74 13.63 20.93 3.95
CA TYR A 74 14.94 21.42 3.48
C TYR A 74 16.13 20.83 4.23
N ARG A 75 15.89 19.96 5.19
CA ARG A 75 16.95 19.23 5.87
C ARG A 75 17.63 18.28 4.89
N ASN A 76 18.97 18.29 4.91
CA ASN A 76 19.77 17.38 4.10
C ASN A 76 19.75 15.97 4.67
N VAL A 77 19.67 15.00 3.79
CA VAL A 77 19.69 13.57 4.09
C VAL A 77 20.59 12.83 3.11
N ASP A 78 21.16 11.74 3.59
CA ASP A 78 21.92 10.79 2.78
C ASP A 78 21.19 9.46 2.83
N VAL A 79 20.67 9.00 1.70
CA VAL A 79 19.86 7.79 1.61
C VAL A 79 20.23 7.02 0.35
N ASN A 80 20.46 5.73 0.47
CA ASN A 80 20.69 4.84 -0.65
C ASN A 80 19.83 3.58 -0.49
N ILE A 81 18.70 3.58 -1.14
CA ILE A 81 17.71 2.52 -1.06
C ILE A 81 17.45 1.96 -2.46
N LYS A 82 17.50 0.64 -2.57
CA LYS A 82 17.26 -0.05 -3.85
C LYS A 82 16.11 -1.04 -3.71
N ASN A 83 15.18 -0.99 -4.66
CA ASN A 83 14.11 -1.96 -4.82
C ASN A 83 13.26 -2.17 -3.55
N LYS A 84 12.80 -1.09 -2.94
CA LYS A 84 11.96 -1.10 -1.73
C LYS A 84 10.59 -0.49 -1.97
N THR A 85 9.64 -0.79 -1.08
CA THR A 85 8.32 -0.16 -1.06
C THR A 85 8.41 1.28 -0.61
N ILE A 86 7.37 2.06 -0.91
CA ILE A 86 7.29 3.46 -0.49
C ILE A 86 7.38 3.63 1.03
N ASP A 87 6.76 2.74 1.81
CA ASP A 87 6.83 2.79 3.27
C ASP A 87 8.25 2.68 3.79
N ARG A 88 9.04 1.80 3.20
CA ARG A 88 10.45 1.65 3.59
C ARG A 88 11.27 2.89 3.23
N ILE A 89 11.04 3.45 2.05
CA ILE A 89 11.70 4.67 1.59
C ILE A 89 11.37 5.85 2.52
N LEU A 90 10.09 6.05 2.81
CA LEU A 90 9.65 7.14 3.69
C LEU A 90 10.18 6.98 5.12
N SER A 91 10.20 5.75 5.64
CA SER A 91 10.77 5.49 6.96
C SER A 91 12.25 5.89 7.06
N GLU A 92 13.03 5.65 6.02
CA GLU A 92 14.45 6.01 6.01
C GLU A 92 14.68 7.51 5.74
N VAL A 93 13.94 8.09 4.80
CA VAL A 93 14.06 9.53 4.47
C VAL A 93 13.63 10.42 5.63
N LEU A 94 12.61 10.02 6.38
CA LEU A 94 12.08 10.78 7.53
C LEU A 94 12.72 10.38 8.85
N ASP A 95 13.66 9.44 8.85
CA ASP A 95 14.35 9.03 10.07
C ASP A 95 15.09 10.20 10.72
N GLY A 96 15.02 10.28 12.04
CA GLY A 96 15.61 11.39 12.82
C GLY A 96 14.91 12.75 12.65
N THR A 97 13.77 12.81 11.96
CA THR A 97 12.93 14.02 11.88
C THR A 97 11.71 13.92 12.79
N ASN A 98 11.03 15.04 13.01
CA ASN A 98 9.73 15.08 13.70
C ASN A 98 8.55 14.88 12.72
N LEU A 99 8.82 14.37 11.52
CA LEU A 99 7.84 14.14 10.49
C LEU A 99 7.39 12.68 10.44
N THR A 100 6.15 12.48 10.00
CA THR A 100 5.56 11.19 9.70
C THR A 100 4.65 11.34 8.48
N TYR A 101 4.03 10.26 8.04
CA TYR A 101 3.21 10.28 6.84
C TYR A 101 1.92 9.47 7.02
N PHE A 102 0.94 9.82 6.21
CA PHE A 102 -0.21 8.97 5.87
C PHE A 102 -0.15 8.61 4.39
N LEU A 103 -0.36 7.35 4.10
CA LEU A 103 -0.41 6.84 2.74
C LEU A 103 -1.85 6.43 2.41
N ASN A 104 -2.41 7.05 1.40
CA ASN A 104 -3.72 6.71 0.86
C ASN A 104 -3.58 6.48 -0.64
N ASP A 105 -3.53 5.21 -1.06
CA ASP A 105 -3.24 4.78 -2.42
C ASP A 105 -1.95 5.40 -2.96
N ARG A 106 -2.04 6.43 -3.78
CA ARG A 106 -0.91 7.16 -4.39
C ARG A 106 -0.64 8.51 -3.77
N GLN A 107 -1.41 8.89 -2.77
CA GLN A 107 -1.27 10.16 -2.06
C GLN A 107 -0.51 9.96 -0.76
N VAL A 108 0.56 10.70 -0.59
CA VAL A 108 1.38 10.71 0.63
C VAL A 108 1.24 12.06 1.30
N MET A 109 0.62 12.08 2.47
CA MET A 109 0.49 13.29 3.26
C MET A 109 1.56 13.32 4.36
N ILE A 110 2.40 14.34 4.35
CA ILE A 110 3.46 14.53 5.35
C ILE A 110 2.95 15.46 6.45
N ILE A 111 3.04 14.98 7.69
CA ILE A 111 2.59 15.71 8.88
C ILE A 111 3.64 15.62 10.00
N ARG A 112 3.46 16.40 11.05
CA ARG A 112 4.25 16.24 12.29
C ARG A 112 3.77 15.02 13.08
N LYS A 113 4.68 14.37 13.78
CA LYS A 113 4.38 13.22 14.64
C LYS A 113 3.33 13.55 15.72
N GLU A 114 3.35 14.75 16.25
CA GLU A 114 2.38 15.24 17.23
C GLU A 114 0.95 15.30 16.67
N GLU A 115 0.79 15.75 15.43
CA GLU A 115 -0.51 15.82 14.75
C GLU A 115 -1.12 14.43 14.52
N LYS A 116 -0.29 13.45 14.19
CA LYS A 116 -0.74 12.06 14.03
C LYS A 116 -1.33 11.49 15.32
N THR A 117 -0.65 11.70 16.43
CA THR A 117 -1.10 11.23 17.75
C THR A 117 -2.45 11.84 18.14
N GLN A 118 -2.69 13.10 17.82
CA GLN A 118 -3.97 13.76 18.08
C GLN A 118 -5.09 13.21 17.23
N GLN A 119 -4.86 12.93 15.94
CA GLN A 119 -5.84 12.34 15.03
C GLN A 119 -6.22 10.91 15.45
N GLU A 120 -5.25 10.09 15.81
CA GLU A 120 -5.50 8.73 16.32
C GLU A 120 -6.31 8.76 17.62
N LYS A 121 -6.04 9.70 18.52
CA LYS A 121 -6.79 9.88 19.76
C LYS A 121 -8.25 10.28 19.51
N ILE A 122 -8.51 11.16 18.54
CA ILE A 122 -9.87 11.59 18.16
C ILE A 122 -10.66 10.43 17.57
N ILE A 123 -10.06 9.63 16.70
CA ILE A 123 -10.68 8.45 16.08
C ILE A 123 -11.01 7.39 17.15
N SER A 124 -10.12 7.17 18.11
CA SER A 124 -10.33 6.26 19.23
C SER A 124 -11.50 6.67 20.12
N ILE A 125 -11.69 7.97 20.39
CA ILE A 125 -12.80 8.51 21.19
C ILE A 125 -14.14 8.36 20.43
N LYS A 126 -14.17 8.55 19.12
CA LYS A 126 -15.38 8.36 18.30
C LYS A 126 -15.79 6.89 18.13
N GLY A 127 -14.89 5.95 18.29
CA GLY A 127 -15.15 4.50 18.21
C GLY A 127 -15.75 3.90 19.48
N THR A 128 -15.95 4.65 20.54
CA THR A 128 -16.38 4.17 21.87
C THR A 128 -17.86 4.47 22.19
N VAL A 129 -18.62 4.87 21.22
CA VAL A 129 -20.06 5.13 21.40
C VAL A 129 -20.88 3.91 21.02
#